data_21147e94abb9243577c40d11eeade643
#
_entry.id   21147e94abb9243577c40d11eeade643
#
_cell.length_a   1.000
_cell.length_b   1.000
_cell.length_c   1.000
_cell.angle_alpha   90.00
_cell.angle_beta   90.00
_cell.angle_gamma   90.00
#
_symmetry.space_group_name_H-M   'P 1'
#
loop_
_entity.id
_entity.type
_entity.pdbx_description
1 polymer ?
#
loop_
_entity_poly.entity_id
_entity_poly.type
_entity_poly.pdbx_seq_one_letter_code
_entity_poly.pdbx_strand_id
1 'polypeptide(L)'
;MFADPKGPITHFEWATFTINGKIHSPEEGVGKDIFLSPEGVSAWHERKGHKLKAGMVRRALALKPEVLIIGNGVEGALEIGKKARKEIEDAGVKLIVLRTPEACREYNRLYRQGKRVILLAHGTC
;
A
#
# COMPACT_ATOMS: atom_id res chain seq x y z
N MET A 1 0.55 6.56 -13.63
CA MET A 1 1.99 6.30 -13.51
C MET A 1 2.64 7.22 -12.51
N PHE A 2 3.69 6.76 -11.90
CA PHE A 2 4.34 7.53 -10.85
C PHE A 2 5.85 7.35 -10.95
N ALA A 3 6.59 8.44 -10.75
CA ALA A 3 8.04 8.42 -10.70
C ALA A 3 8.52 9.42 -9.66
N ASP A 4 9.51 9.01 -8.85
CA ASP A 4 10.11 9.86 -7.81
C ASP A 4 11.54 9.38 -7.56
N PRO A 5 12.55 10.13 -8.05
CA PRO A 5 13.95 9.68 -7.90
C PRO A 5 14.39 9.54 -6.45
N LYS A 6 13.73 10.20 -5.51
CA LYS A 6 14.10 10.13 -4.09
C LYS A 6 13.63 8.85 -3.41
N GLY A 7 12.54 8.26 -3.88
CA GLY A 7 12.02 7.02 -3.31
C GLY A 7 11.52 7.17 -1.86
N PRO A 8 11.34 6.03 -1.19
CA PRO A 8 11.76 4.66 -1.53
C PRO A 8 11.06 4.04 -2.75
N ILE A 9 9.84 4.46 -3.09
CA ILE A 9 9.18 4.00 -4.31
C ILE A 9 9.64 4.94 -5.42
N THR A 10 10.48 4.45 -6.33
CA THR A 10 11.03 5.29 -7.40
C THR A 10 10.18 5.26 -8.66
N HIS A 11 9.40 4.21 -8.85
CA HIS A 11 8.57 4.09 -10.05
C HIS A 11 7.39 3.16 -9.79
N PHE A 12 6.25 3.49 -10.39
CA PHE A 12 5.10 2.60 -10.47
C PHE A 12 4.45 2.74 -11.82
N GLU A 13 4.19 1.61 -12.46
CA GLU A 13 3.31 1.49 -13.61
C GLU A 13 2.48 0.23 -13.44
N TRP A 14 1.54 -0.02 -14.33
CA TRP A 14 0.61 -1.14 -14.20
C TRP A 14 1.33 -2.41 -13.70
N ALA A 15 0.85 -2.94 -12.57
CA ALA A 15 1.32 -4.18 -11.94
C ALA A 15 2.80 -4.19 -11.52
N THR A 16 3.52 -3.06 -11.62
CA THR A 16 4.98 -3.05 -11.44
C THR A 16 5.41 -1.89 -10.54
N PHE A 17 6.06 -2.25 -9.42
CA PHE A 17 6.65 -1.27 -8.50
C PHE A 17 8.16 -1.39 -8.52
N THR A 18 8.86 -0.26 -8.51
CA THR A 18 10.30 -0.25 -8.25
C THR A 18 10.52 0.38 -6.87
N ILE A 19 11.07 -0.40 -5.95
CA ILE A 19 11.20 -0.01 -4.54
C ILE A 19 12.62 -0.35 -4.09
N ASN A 20 13.35 0.67 -3.61
CA ASN A 20 14.73 0.49 -3.15
C ASN A 20 15.59 -0.25 -4.19
N GLY A 21 15.42 0.08 -5.46
CA GLY A 21 16.19 -0.49 -6.56
C GLY A 21 15.76 -1.87 -7.02
N LYS A 22 14.68 -2.42 -6.48
CA LYS A 22 14.16 -3.74 -6.88
C LYS A 22 12.80 -3.62 -7.55
N ILE A 23 12.57 -4.45 -8.55
CA ILE A 23 11.31 -4.52 -9.28
C ILE A 23 10.41 -5.58 -8.65
N HIS A 24 9.15 -5.24 -8.45
CA HIS A 24 8.11 -6.14 -7.95
C HIS A 24 6.96 -6.14 -8.95
N SER A 25 6.67 -7.29 -9.52
CA SER A 25 5.69 -7.46 -10.59
C SER A 25 5.15 -8.89 -10.55
N PRO A 26 4.20 -9.25 -11.42
CA PRO A 26 3.74 -10.65 -11.46
C PRO A 26 4.87 -11.65 -11.71
N GLU A 27 5.98 -11.23 -12.35
CA GLU A 27 7.07 -12.12 -12.75
C GLU A 27 8.25 -12.08 -11.80
N GLU A 28 8.37 -11.07 -10.93
CA GLU A 28 9.54 -10.98 -10.06
C GLU A 28 9.25 -10.23 -8.76
N GLY A 29 10.17 -10.33 -7.82
CA GLY A 29 10.03 -9.70 -6.50
C GLY A 29 8.87 -10.31 -5.72
N VAL A 30 8.13 -9.46 -5.00
CA VAL A 30 7.03 -9.92 -4.15
C VAL A 30 5.68 -9.94 -4.85
N GLY A 31 5.64 -9.60 -6.14
CA GLY A 31 4.40 -9.61 -6.90
C GLY A 31 3.82 -8.22 -7.11
N LYS A 32 2.58 -8.19 -7.61
CA LYS A 32 1.91 -6.96 -8.01
C LYS A 32 1.08 -6.29 -6.91
N ASP A 33 0.88 -6.97 -5.79
CA ASP A 33 0.19 -6.42 -4.62
C ASP A 33 1.19 -6.39 -3.48
N ILE A 34 1.47 -5.21 -2.96
CA ILE A 34 2.59 -5.04 -2.02
C ILE A 34 2.14 -4.57 -0.65
N PHE A 35 2.93 -4.98 0.33
CA PHE A 35 2.86 -4.54 1.71
C PHE A 35 4.20 -3.85 2.00
N LEU A 36 4.18 -2.53 2.08
CA LEU A 36 5.39 -1.75 2.27
C LEU A 36 5.35 -1.04 3.62
N SER A 37 6.40 -1.23 4.42
CA SER A 37 6.57 -0.56 5.70
C SER A 37 7.98 0.00 5.80
N PRO A 38 8.31 0.78 6.86
CA PRO A 38 9.70 1.21 7.06
C PRO A 38 10.67 0.04 7.21
N GLU A 39 10.20 -1.14 7.59
CA GLU A 39 11.03 -2.35 7.72
C GLU A 39 11.31 -3.05 6.40
N GLY A 40 10.55 -2.74 5.34
CA GLY A 40 10.75 -3.35 4.04
C GLY A 40 9.47 -3.67 3.30
N VAL A 41 9.60 -4.41 2.21
CA VAL A 41 8.49 -4.77 1.33
C VAL A 41 8.24 -6.28 1.38
N SER A 42 6.96 -6.66 1.37
CA SER A 42 6.54 -8.05 1.24
C SER A 42 5.28 -8.11 0.38
N ALA A 43 4.85 -9.33 0.05
CA ALA A 43 3.62 -9.49 -0.71
C ALA A 43 2.42 -9.17 0.19
N TRP A 44 1.46 -8.44 -0.37
CA TRP A 44 0.15 -8.28 0.27
C TRP A 44 -0.72 -9.45 -0.17
N HIS A 45 -0.42 -10.62 0.36
CA HIS A 45 -1.05 -11.87 -0.07
C HIS A 45 -2.48 -12.00 0.42
N GLU A 46 -2.90 -11.22 1.40
CA GLU A 46 -4.26 -11.26 1.93
C GLU A 46 -5.29 -10.64 0.98
N ARG A 47 -4.83 -9.79 0.05
CA ARG A 47 -5.78 -9.14 -0.87
C ARG A 47 -6.41 -10.15 -1.82
N LYS A 48 -7.72 -10.17 -1.83
CA LYS A 48 -8.52 -10.98 -2.76
C LYS A 48 -9.73 -10.18 -3.19
N GLY A 49 -10.08 -10.26 -4.47
CA GLY A 49 -11.22 -9.55 -5.02
C GLY A 49 -11.06 -8.04 -4.97
N HIS A 50 -12.18 -7.32 -5.03
CA HIS A 50 -12.20 -5.86 -5.09
C HIS A 50 -12.89 -5.23 -3.89
N LYS A 51 -12.94 -5.92 -2.76
CA LYS A 51 -13.45 -5.38 -1.51
C LYS A 51 -12.46 -5.63 -0.40
N LEU A 52 -11.96 -4.57 0.22
CA LEU A 52 -11.04 -4.67 1.35
C LEU A 52 -11.81 -5.17 2.57
N LYS A 53 -11.42 -6.34 3.05
CA LYS A 53 -12.02 -6.97 4.24
C LYS A 53 -11.08 -6.82 5.43
N ALA A 54 -11.65 -6.97 6.63
CA ALA A 54 -10.89 -6.80 7.87
C ALA A 54 -9.62 -7.67 7.93
N GLY A 55 -9.71 -8.92 7.50
CA GLY A 55 -8.55 -9.82 7.49
C GLY A 55 -7.39 -9.35 6.62
N MET A 56 -7.66 -8.48 5.65
CA MET A 56 -6.63 -7.99 4.74
C MET A 56 -5.74 -6.91 5.36
N VAL A 57 -6.16 -6.31 6.47
CA VAL A 57 -5.43 -5.20 7.11
C VAL A 57 -4.84 -5.55 8.47
N ARG A 58 -5.16 -6.73 9.01
CA ARG A 58 -4.75 -7.06 10.39
C ARG A 58 -3.24 -7.15 10.57
N ARG A 59 -2.52 -7.70 9.60
CA ARG A 59 -1.06 -7.77 9.66
C ARG A 59 -0.44 -6.37 9.70
N ALA A 60 -0.99 -5.44 8.93
CA ALA A 60 -0.53 -4.05 8.93
C ALA A 60 -0.83 -3.38 10.27
N LEU A 61 -2.05 -3.56 10.80
CA LEU A 61 -2.44 -2.95 12.07
C LEU A 61 -1.62 -3.50 13.25
N ALA A 62 -1.17 -4.76 13.17
CA ALA A 62 -0.33 -5.36 14.20
C ALA A 62 1.01 -4.64 14.35
N LEU A 63 1.49 -3.98 13.30
CA LEU A 63 2.72 -3.18 13.33
C LEU A 63 2.51 -1.78 13.90
N LYS A 64 1.30 -1.43 14.26
CA LYS A 64 0.94 -0.15 14.90
C LYS A 64 1.43 1.07 14.12
N PRO A 65 1.02 1.22 12.85
CA PRO A 65 1.39 2.41 12.09
C PRO A 65 0.64 3.64 12.59
N GLU A 66 1.21 4.82 12.37
CA GLU A 66 0.48 6.08 12.56
C GLU A 66 -0.52 6.26 11.42
N VAL A 67 -0.12 5.88 10.20
CA VAL A 67 -0.91 6.06 8.98
C VAL A 67 -0.89 4.75 8.19
N LEU A 68 -2.07 4.34 7.73
CA LEU A 68 -2.22 3.24 6.78
C LEU A 68 -2.75 3.81 5.48
N ILE A 69 -1.97 3.65 4.41
CA ILE A 69 -2.38 4.08 3.08
C ILE A 69 -2.82 2.83 2.31
N ILE A 70 -4.00 2.92 1.70
CA ILE A 70 -4.49 1.90 0.79
C ILE A 70 -4.40 2.45 -0.63
N GLY A 71 -3.56 1.83 -1.46
CA GLY A 71 -3.56 2.05 -2.90
C GLY A 71 -4.61 1.15 -3.51
N ASN A 72 -5.74 1.73 -3.89
CA ASN A 72 -6.92 0.94 -4.24
C ASN A 72 -7.01 0.56 -5.73
N GLY A 73 -5.87 0.55 -6.40
CA GLY A 73 -5.77 0.19 -7.81
C GLY A 73 -5.57 1.41 -8.70
N VAL A 74 -5.15 1.17 -9.93
CA VAL A 74 -4.93 2.24 -10.91
C VAL A 74 -6.26 2.94 -11.24
N GLU A 75 -7.35 2.17 -11.26
CA GLU A 75 -8.69 2.67 -11.55
C GLU A 75 -9.57 2.79 -10.30
N GLY A 76 -9.01 2.50 -9.13
CA GLY A 76 -9.73 2.62 -7.88
C GLY A 76 -10.78 1.53 -7.66
N ALA A 77 -10.59 0.34 -8.24
CA ALA A 77 -11.59 -0.72 -8.18
C ALA A 77 -11.74 -1.35 -6.80
N LEU A 78 -10.72 -1.28 -5.94
CA LEU A 78 -10.77 -1.87 -4.62
C LEU A 78 -11.56 -0.96 -3.66
N GLU A 79 -12.72 -1.42 -3.22
CA GLU A 79 -13.58 -0.68 -2.28
C GLU A 79 -13.20 -1.02 -0.84
N ILE A 80 -13.37 -0.05 0.05
CA ILE A 80 -13.08 -0.24 1.47
C ILE A 80 -14.34 -0.76 2.17
N GLY A 81 -14.28 -1.99 2.65
CA GLY A 81 -15.39 -2.58 3.40
C GLY A 81 -15.61 -1.89 4.75
N LYS A 82 -16.86 -1.90 5.22
CA LYS A 82 -17.21 -1.23 6.49
C LYS A 82 -16.47 -1.82 7.69
N LYS A 83 -16.33 -3.14 7.74
CA LYS A 83 -15.63 -3.80 8.86
C LYS A 83 -14.14 -3.49 8.86
N ALA A 84 -13.52 -3.44 7.69
CA ALA A 84 -12.11 -3.05 7.58
C ALA A 84 -11.91 -1.63 8.05
N ARG A 85 -12.75 -0.70 7.61
CA ARG A 85 -12.69 0.70 8.04
C ARG A 85 -12.83 0.82 9.54
N LYS A 86 -13.79 0.08 10.13
CA LYS A 86 -14.01 0.11 11.56
C LYS A 86 -12.78 -0.41 12.33
N GLU A 87 -12.19 -1.51 11.90
CA GLU A 87 -10.99 -2.03 12.57
C GLU A 87 -9.83 -1.05 12.53
N ILE A 88 -9.63 -0.36 11.41
CA ILE A 88 -8.59 0.65 11.29
C ILE A 88 -8.86 1.82 12.25
N GLU A 89 -10.10 2.30 12.28
CA GLU A 89 -10.51 3.37 13.20
C GLU A 89 -10.32 2.96 14.65
N ASP A 90 -10.79 1.77 15.01
CA ASP A 90 -10.68 1.26 16.39
C ASP A 90 -9.22 1.09 16.83
N ALA A 91 -8.31 0.87 15.88
CA ALA A 91 -6.89 0.79 16.17
C ALA A 91 -6.23 2.17 16.33
N GLY A 92 -6.97 3.24 16.13
CA GLY A 92 -6.44 4.61 16.23
C GLY A 92 -5.52 4.99 15.08
N VAL A 93 -5.62 4.31 13.94
CA VAL A 93 -4.75 4.52 12.78
C VAL A 93 -5.45 5.44 11.78
N LYS A 94 -4.71 6.42 11.27
CA LYS A 94 -5.25 7.30 10.21
C LYS A 94 -5.27 6.52 8.89
N LEU A 95 -6.45 6.45 8.28
CA LEU A 95 -6.63 5.78 6.99
C LEU A 95 -6.61 6.81 5.86
N ILE A 96 -5.80 6.53 4.85
CA ILE A 96 -5.75 7.30 3.60
C ILE A 96 -6.00 6.32 2.46
N VAL A 97 -7.00 6.59 1.63
CA VAL A 97 -7.33 5.75 0.48
C VAL A 97 -7.11 6.59 -0.78
N LEU A 98 -6.26 6.11 -1.66
CA LEU A 98 -5.90 6.80 -2.90
C LEU A 98 -5.73 5.78 -4.01
N ARG A 99 -5.85 6.22 -5.26
CA ARG A 99 -5.43 5.39 -6.38
C ARG A 99 -3.95 5.11 -6.25
N THR A 100 -3.51 3.96 -6.76
CA THR A 100 -2.17 3.46 -6.46
C THR A 100 -1.03 4.42 -6.82
N PRO A 101 -1.05 5.14 -7.97
CA PRO A 101 0.02 6.11 -8.24
C PRO A 101 0.10 7.21 -7.18
N GLU A 102 -1.03 7.77 -6.77
CA GLU A 102 -1.09 8.80 -5.73
C GLU A 102 -0.73 8.23 -4.36
N ALA A 103 -1.09 6.97 -4.11
CA ALA A 103 -0.73 6.31 -2.85
C ALA A 103 0.79 6.15 -2.74
N CYS A 104 1.48 5.84 -3.83
CA CYS A 104 2.94 5.78 -3.85
C CYS A 104 3.55 7.13 -3.49
N ARG A 105 3.03 8.21 -4.06
CA ARG A 105 3.50 9.56 -3.76
C ARG A 105 3.31 9.91 -2.30
N GLU A 106 2.13 9.62 -1.76
CA GLU A 106 1.83 9.92 -0.36
C GLU A 106 2.69 9.09 0.59
N TYR A 107 2.92 7.82 0.27
CA TYR A 107 3.82 6.99 1.07
C TYR A 107 5.21 7.61 1.14
N ASN A 108 5.79 7.96 -0.01
CA ASN A 108 7.12 8.56 -0.06
C ASN A 108 7.17 9.85 0.76
N ARG A 109 6.16 10.69 0.63
CA ARG A 109 6.09 11.95 1.35
C ARG A 109 6.11 11.75 2.86
N LEU A 110 5.24 10.88 3.37
CA LEU A 110 5.13 10.61 4.80
C LEU A 110 6.36 9.87 5.33
N TYR A 111 6.86 8.92 4.56
CA TYR A 111 8.07 8.19 4.94
C TYR A 111 9.24 9.16 5.12
N ARG A 112 9.43 10.09 4.19
CA ARG A 112 10.52 11.07 4.27
C ARG A 112 10.33 12.09 5.40
N GLN A 113 9.12 12.24 5.92
CA GLN A 113 8.86 13.04 7.12
C GLN A 113 9.12 12.27 8.42
N GLY A 114 9.54 11.03 8.33
CA GLY A 114 9.79 10.19 9.50
C GLY A 114 8.55 9.57 10.10
N LYS A 115 7.41 9.59 9.41
CA LYS A 115 6.18 8.98 9.89
C LYS A 115 6.26 7.46 9.80
N ARG A 116 5.65 6.79 10.77
CA ARG A 116 5.49 5.35 10.69
C ARG A 116 4.27 5.07 9.81
N VAL A 117 4.53 4.84 8.54
CA VAL A 117 3.49 4.68 7.52
C VAL A 117 3.61 3.29 6.89
N ILE A 118 2.46 2.67 6.63
CA ILE A 118 2.38 1.42 5.88
C ILE A 118 1.53 1.65 4.65
N LEU A 119 1.98 1.11 3.52
CA LEU A 119 1.23 1.11 2.26
C LEU A 119 0.82 -0.31 1.92
N LEU A 120 -0.48 -0.52 1.72
CA LEU A 120 -1.03 -1.71 1.11
C LEU A 120 -1.51 -1.30 -0.27
N ALA A 121 -0.88 -1.81 -1.31
CA ALA A 121 -1.17 -1.34 -2.66
C ALA A 121 -1.55 -2.48 -3.60
N HIS A 122 -2.69 -2.28 -4.29
CA HIS A 122 -3.14 -3.11 -5.38
C HIS A 122 -2.53 -2.58 -6.67
N GLY A 123 -1.77 -3.40 -7.38
CA GLY A 123 -0.97 -2.95 -8.52
C GLY A 123 -1.71 -2.88 -9.85
N THR A 124 -2.94 -3.38 -9.92
CA THR A 124 -3.73 -3.37 -11.16
C THR A 124 -5.01 -2.55 -10.97
N CYS A 125 -6.13 -2.95 -11.56
CA CYS A 125 -7.36 -2.16 -11.54
C CYS A 125 -7.81 -1.68 -10.17
#